data_c20095316ca8008b4d97b429201b8fa7
#
_entry.id   c20095316ca8008b4d97b429201b8fa7
#
_cell.length_a   1.000
_cell.length_b   1.000
_cell.length_c   1.000
_cell.angle_alpha   90.00
_cell.angle_beta   90.00
_cell.angle_gamma   90.00
#
_symmetry.space_group_name_H-M   'P 1'
#
loop_
_entity.id
_entity.type
_entity.pdbx_description
1 polymer ?
#
loop_
_entity_poly.entity_id
_entity_poly.type
_entity_poly.pdbx_seq_one_letter_code
_entity_poly.pdbx_strand_id
1 'polypeptide(L)'
;MPKNRLTLIGIASTIVLAISACSGGGGGDSAPQLTIPIATELRPTPDGFSFPNFPASATPIGFGDADLFAMFGAEACVDGVSTPCVATAEAAAWARMVNQARVSGHCEGLVVEAADRFVMQASPPTFELKNDEVVAAGIIRRFATQFFPEVQNERDEWAKRSLREIVNSLGEALKSGATPYVLGVYSPRGGHAVLPYAVEFESEDVAIVRVYDSNWPGKNRFVRMN
;
A
#
# COMPACT_ATOMS: atom_id res chain seq x y z
N MET A 1 8.53 -14.37 -32.73
CA MET A 1 8.81 -14.36 -31.27
C MET A 1 7.75 -13.49 -30.63
N PRO A 2 6.83 -14.01 -29.83
CA PRO A 2 5.80 -13.21 -29.19
C PRO A 2 6.43 -12.40 -28.06
N LYS A 3 6.27 -11.09 -28.11
CA LYS A 3 6.61 -10.18 -27.00
C LYS A 3 5.61 -10.45 -25.86
N ASN A 4 6.02 -11.22 -24.85
CA ASN A 4 5.29 -11.28 -23.59
C ASN A 4 5.37 -9.87 -22.95
N ARG A 5 4.32 -9.08 -23.16
CA ARG A 5 4.08 -7.91 -22.34
C ARG A 5 3.69 -8.44 -20.96
N LEU A 6 4.59 -8.33 -20.00
CA LEU A 6 4.19 -8.32 -18.59
C LEU A 6 3.23 -7.15 -18.43
N THR A 7 1.94 -7.47 -18.34
CA THR A 7 0.94 -6.50 -17.93
C THR A 7 1.17 -6.29 -16.44
N LEU A 8 1.89 -5.23 -16.09
CA LEU A 8 1.89 -4.68 -14.73
C LEU A 8 0.44 -4.22 -14.47
N ILE A 9 -0.35 -5.11 -13.87
CA ILE A 9 -1.70 -4.80 -13.42
C ILE A 9 -1.55 -4.00 -12.14
N GLY A 10 -1.93 -2.74 -12.21
CA GLY A 10 -2.18 -1.88 -11.05
C GLY A 10 -0.92 -1.36 -10.36
N ILE A 11 -0.35 -0.26 -10.87
CA ILE A 11 0.47 0.61 -10.04
C ILE A 11 -0.48 1.27 -9.05
N ALA A 12 -0.48 0.81 -7.79
CA ALA A 12 -1.19 1.51 -6.73
C ALA A 12 -0.52 2.87 -6.51
N SER A 13 -1.17 3.93 -6.96
CA SER A 13 -0.68 5.30 -6.76
C SER A 13 -0.79 5.68 -5.29
N THR A 14 0.32 6.09 -4.68
CA THR A 14 0.33 6.50 -3.28
C THR A 14 -0.16 7.93 -3.13
N ILE A 15 -1.25 8.12 -2.39
CA ILE A 15 -1.78 9.45 -2.04
C ILE A 15 -1.12 9.93 -0.75
N VAL A 16 -0.51 11.11 -0.79
CA VAL A 16 0.14 11.73 0.38
C VAL A 16 -0.84 12.61 1.14
N LEU A 17 -1.01 12.31 2.42
CA LEU A 17 -1.74 13.15 3.35
C LEU A 17 -0.85 13.59 4.50
N ALA A 18 -0.59 14.89 4.64
CA ALA A 18 0.04 15.45 5.80
C ALA A 18 -1.04 15.80 6.84
N ILE A 19 -1.15 15.01 7.92
CA ILE A 19 -2.09 15.28 9.00
C ILE A 19 -1.34 15.85 10.19
N SER A 20 -1.66 17.10 10.59
CA SER A 20 -1.34 17.60 11.91
C SER A 20 -2.27 16.94 12.91
N ALA A 21 -1.75 16.06 13.76
CA ALA A 21 -2.52 15.46 14.84
C ALA A 21 -2.78 16.50 15.92
N CYS A 22 -3.97 17.11 15.94
CA CYS A 22 -4.51 17.79 17.12
C CYS A 22 -5.25 16.74 17.95
N SER A 23 -4.70 16.42 19.12
CA SER A 23 -5.41 15.68 20.16
C SER A 23 -6.40 16.64 20.87
N GLY A 24 -7.69 16.43 20.63
CA GLY A 24 -8.76 17.11 21.36
C GLY A 24 -9.74 16.07 21.87
N GLY A 25 -9.88 15.99 23.20
CA GLY A 25 -10.74 15.04 23.88
C GLY A 25 -12.19 15.51 24.01
N GLY A 26 -13.08 14.52 24.08
CA GLY A 26 -14.24 14.50 24.96
C GLY A 26 -15.54 15.16 24.51
N GLY A 27 -16.60 14.36 24.38
CA GLY A 27 -17.93 14.77 24.75
C GLY A 27 -19.03 14.53 23.71
N GLY A 28 -19.99 13.68 24.04
CA GLY A 28 -21.36 13.74 23.55
C GLY A 28 -21.69 12.87 22.35
N ASP A 29 -22.17 11.67 22.62
CA ASP A 29 -22.70 10.71 21.66
C ASP A 29 -23.98 11.19 20.99
N SER A 30 -23.85 11.69 19.77
CA SER A 30 -24.83 11.43 18.71
C SER A 30 -24.01 10.95 17.54
N ALA A 31 -24.11 9.69 17.19
CA ALA A 31 -23.43 9.16 16.00
C ALA A 31 -23.86 10.01 14.81
N PRO A 32 -22.92 10.64 14.08
CA PRO A 32 -23.27 11.45 12.93
C PRO A 32 -23.99 10.59 11.91
N GLN A 33 -25.09 11.11 11.35
CA GLN A 33 -25.85 10.44 10.31
C GLN A 33 -25.05 10.53 9.02
N LEU A 34 -24.16 9.57 8.83
CA LEU A 34 -23.28 9.48 7.67
C LEU A 34 -24.10 9.33 6.39
N THR A 35 -23.64 9.93 5.31
CA THR A 35 -24.19 9.69 3.96
C THR A 35 -24.02 8.21 3.58
N ILE A 36 -24.75 7.74 2.58
CA ILE A 36 -24.52 6.40 2.03
C ILE A 36 -23.05 6.30 1.61
N PRO A 37 -22.29 5.34 2.15
CA PRO A 37 -20.88 5.23 1.86
C PRO A 37 -20.62 4.92 0.39
N ILE A 38 -19.64 5.59 -0.21
CA ILE A 38 -19.05 5.18 -1.47
C ILE A 38 -17.99 4.13 -1.11
N ALA A 39 -18.21 2.87 -1.45
CA ALA A 39 -17.38 1.78 -0.96
C ALA A 39 -17.14 0.71 -2.02
N THR A 40 -15.99 0.03 -1.90
CA THR A 40 -15.73 -1.25 -2.57
C THR A 40 -16.19 -2.41 -1.70
N GLU A 41 -16.10 -3.63 -2.21
CA GLU A 41 -16.33 -4.86 -1.44
C GLU A 41 -15.15 -5.23 -0.52
N LEU A 42 -13.98 -4.60 -0.66
CA LEU A 42 -12.81 -4.85 0.18
C LEU A 42 -13.14 -4.61 1.66
N ARG A 43 -12.70 -5.53 2.51
CA ARG A 43 -12.81 -5.41 3.97
C ARG A 43 -11.50 -5.83 4.64
N PRO A 44 -11.19 -5.30 5.84
CA PRO A 44 -10.01 -5.72 6.61
C PRO A 44 -9.96 -7.24 6.86
N THR A 45 -11.11 -7.89 6.94
CA THR A 45 -11.30 -9.34 6.91
C THR A 45 -12.39 -9.62 5.88
N PRO A 46 -12.14 -10.40 4.83
CA PRO A 46 -11.03 -11.36 4.61
C PRO A 46 -9.82 -10.82 3.81
N ASP A 47 -9.81 -9.54 3.37
CA ASP A 47 -8.93 -9.06 2.32
C ASP A 47 -7.60 -8.47 2.83
N GLY A 48 -7.50 -8.13 4.13
CA GLY A 48 -6.25 -7.72 4.77
C GLY A 48 -5.51 -8.90 5.37
N PHE A 49 -4.22 -8.73 5.68
CA PHE A 49 -3.44 -9.73 6.40
C PHE A 49 -3.88 -9.87 7.86
N SER A 50 -3.81 -11.08 8.42
CA SER A 50 -4.13 -11.38 9.82
C SER A 50 -2.99 -11.07 10.79
N PHE A 51 -1.81 -10.76 10.29
CA PHE A 51 -0.64 -10.38 11.08
C PHE A 51 -0.33 -8.88 10.90
N PRO A 52 0.27 -8.23 11.92
CA PRO A 52 0.57 -6.81 11.86
C PRO A 52 1.75 -6.49 10.95
N ASN A 53 1.87 -5.22 10.58
CA ASN A 53 3.07 -4.67 9.98
C ASN A 53 4.31 -5.04 10.83
N PHE A 54 5.40 -5.43 10.17
CA PHE A 54 6.58 -5.97 10.81
C PHE A 54 7.85 -5.25 10.30
N PRO A 55 8.87 -5.07 11.17
CA PRO A 55 10.15 -4.50 10.78
C PRO A 55 11.03 -5.53 10.04
N ALA A 56 12.08 -5.07 9.37
CA ALA A 56 13.02 -5.95 8.69
C ALA A 56 13.64 -7.01 9.60
N SER A 57 13.83 -6.69 10.90
CA SER A 57 14.37 -7.62 11.90
C SER A 57 13.45 -8.79 12.24
N ALA A 58 12.18 -8.71 11.88
CA ALA A 58 11.20 -9.78 12.12
C ALA A 58 11.13 -10.81 10.98
N THR A 59 11.94 -10.66 9.94
CA THR A 59 12.04 -11.63 8.84
C THR A 59 13.52 -11.87 8.49
N PRO A 60 13.95 -13.14 8.30
CA PRO A 60 15.33 -13.44 7.94
C PRO A 60 15.66 -13.08 6.49
N ILE A 61 14.65 -12.89 5.65
CA ILE A 61 14.85 -12.60 4.23
C ILE A 61 15.06 -11.10 3.97
N GLY A 62 15.93 -10.81 3.00
CA GLY A 62 16.17 -9.48 2.46
C GLY A 62 15.66 -9.37 1.04
N PHE A 63 15.64 -8.15 0.51
CA PHE A 63 15.45 -7.90 -0.90
C PHE A 63 16.78 -8.13 -1.62
N GLY A 64 16.83 -9.04 -2.59
CA GLY A 64 18.07 -9.45 -3.24
C GLY A 64 17.89 -9.82 -4.72
N ASP A 65 18.88 -10.53 -5.27
CA ASP A 65 18.98 -10.83 -6.70
C ASP A 65 17.75 -11.57 -7.24
N ALA A 66 17.19 -12.49 -6.45
CA ALA A 66 15.96 -13.19 -6.84
C ALA A 66 14.75 -12.26 -6.95
N ASP A 67 14.64 -11.27 -6.08
CA ASP A 67 13.56 -10.27 -6.11
C ASP A 67 13.76 -9.31 -7.27
N LEU A 68 15.00 -8.87 -7.50
CA LEU A 68 15.36 -8.06 -8.66
C LEU A 68 15.01 -8.77 -9.96
N PHE A 69 15.35 -10.04 -10.08
CA PHE A 69 14.99 -10.84 -11.24
C PHE A 69 13.47 -11.00 -11.39
N ALA A 70 12.77 -11.26 -10.28
CA ALA A 70 11.30 -11.38 -10.30
C ALA A 70 10.58 -10.09 -10.73
N MET A 71 11.16 -8.92 -10.41
CA MET A 71 10.58 -7.61 -10.73
C MET A 71 10.99 -7.09 -12.12
N PHE A 72 12.24 -7.29 -12.53
CA PHE A 72 12.83 -6.64 -13.71
C PHE A 72 13.30 -7.65 -14.78
N GLY A 73 13.27 -8.95 -14.47
CA GLY A 73 13.76 -9.98 -15.39
C GLY A 73 15.28 -9.96 -15.54
N ALA A 74 15.74 -10.49 -16.67
CA ALA A 74 17.17 -10.63 -16.97
C ALA A 74 17.92 -9.28 -17.08
N GLU A 75 17.24 -8.18 -17.29
CA GLU A 75 17.84 -6.84 -17.37
C GLU A 75 18.49 -6.41 -16.03
N ALA A 76 18.03 -6.98 -14.91
CA ALA A 76 18.65 -6.74 -13.61
C ALA A 76 19.97 -7.52 -13.41
N CYS A 77 20.32 -8.47 -14.29
CA CYS A 77 21.44 -9.39 -14.14
C CYS A 77 22.61 -9.01 -15.07
N VAL A 78 23.85 -9.13 -14.58
CA VAL A 78 25.08 -8.70 -15.28
C VAL A 78 25.20 -9.28 -16.69
N ASP A 79 24.91 -10.57 -16.86
CA ASP A 79 25.07 -11.27 -18.15
C ASP A 79 23.73 -11.46 -18.87
N GLY A 80 22.67 -10.80 -18.43
CA GLY A 80 21.32 -11.08 -18.90
C GLY A 80 20.85 -12.51 -18.60
N VAL A 81 21.54 -13.22 -17.68
CA VAL A 81 21.28 -14.61 -17.32
C VAL A 81 20.47 -14.68 -16.05
N SER A 82 19.43 -15.49 -16.09
CA SER A 82 18.45 -15.58 -14.99
C SER A 82 18.83 -16.57 -13.88
N THR A 83 19.81 -17.47 -14.10
CA THR A 83 20.08 -18.55 -13.15
C THR A 83 21.58 -18.93 -13.13
N PRO A 84 22.27 -18.57 -12.06
CA PRO A 84 21.86 -17.61 -11.04
C PRO A 84 21.92 -16.18 -11.56
N CYS A 85 20.93 -15.36 -11.23
CA CYS A 85 21.03 -13.92 -11.47
C CYS A 85 22.07 -13.34 -10.50
N VAL A 86 23.04 -12.61 -11.06
CA VAL A 86 23.93 -11.73 -10.31
C VAL A 86 23.55 -10.31 -10.67
N ALA A 87 23.09 -9.54 -9.69
CA ALA A 87 22.60 -8.19 -9.96
C ALA A 87 23.67 -7.28 -10.54
N THR A 88 23.25 -6.39 -11.48
CA THR A 88 24.11 -5.29 -11.92
C THR A 88 24.45 -4.38 -10.73
N ALA A 89 25.47 -3.55 -10.87
CA ALA A 89 25.88 -2.62 -9.81
C ALA A 89 24.73 -1.67 -9.41
N GLU A 90 23.96 -1.19 -10.39
CA GLU A 90 22.80 -0.32 -10.21
C GLU A 90 21.66 -1.06 -9.49
N ALA A 91 21.32 -2.26 -9.94
CA ALA A 91 20.28 -3.07 -9.34
C ALA A 91 20.64 -3.45 -7.89
N ALA A 92 21.90 -3.81 -7.63
CA ALA A 92 22.39 -4.11 -6.28
C ALA A 92 22.38 -2.86 -5.38
N ALA A 93 22.67 -1.66 -5.92
CA ALA A 93 22.58 -0.41 -5.18
C ALA A 93 21.13 -0.09 -4.80
N TRP A 94 20.21 -0.29 -5.73
CA TRP A 94 18.77 -0.13 -5.48
C TRP A 94 18.26 -1.13 -4.43
N ALA A 95 18.66 -2.39 -4.50
CA ALA A 95 18.32 -3.40 -3.49
C ALA A 95 18.82 -3.02 -2.08
N ARG A 96 20.01 -2.47 -1.97
CA ARG A 96 20.53 -1.95 -0.68
C ARG A 96 19.65 -0.82 -0.14
N MET A 97 19.23 0.11 -0.99
CA MET A 97 18.35 1.21 -0.62
C MET A 97 16.98 0.68 -0.15
N VAL A 98 16.37 -0.28 -0.86
CA VAL A 98 15.13 -0.94 -0.42
C VAL A 98 15.30 -1.59 0.96
N ASN A 99 16.38 -2.35 1.17
CA ASN A 99 16.65 -3.00 2.46
C ASN A 99 16.86 -1.99 3.60
N GLN A 100 17.45 -0.85 3.31
CA GLN A 100 17.63 0.21 4.30
C GLN A 100 16.30 0.88 4.65
N ALA A 101 15.44 1.12 3.65
CA ALA A 101 14.15 1.77 3.84
C ALA A 101 13.16 0.94 4.66
N ARG A 102 13.17 -0.41 4.51
CA ARG A 102 12.23 -1.31 5.19
C ARG A 102 12.53 -1.59 6.66
N VAL A 103 13.57 -0.99 7.22
CA VAL A 103 13.98 -1.24 8.62
C VAL A 103 12.82 -1.00 9.60
N SER A 104 12.00 0.02 9.38
CA SER A 104 10.90 0.40 10.27
C SER A 104 9.59 -0.37 10.01
N GLY A 105 9.46 -1.06 8.89
CA GLY A 105 8.25 -1.80 8.55
C GLY A 105 7.98 -1.89 7.05
N HIS A 106 6.91 -2.60 6.72
CA HIS A 106 6.51 -2.94 5.35
C HIS A 106 5.07 -2.48 5.05
N CYS A 107 4.58 -1.41 5.69
CA CYS A 107 3.18 -1.00 5.58
C CYS A 107 2.73 -0.82 4.13
N GLU A 108 3.54 -0.18 3.27
CA GLU A 108 3.26 -0.03 1.83
C GLU A 108 3.12 -1.41 1.16
N GLY A 109 4.06 -2.32 1.39
CA GLY A 109 4.03 -3.66 0.80
C GLY A 109 2.79 -4.47 1.21
N LEU A 110 2.39 -4.38 2.48
CA LEU A 110 1.21 -5.07 3.00
C LEU A 110 -0.08 -4.56 2.34
N VAL A 111 -0.24 -3.25 2.19
CA VAL A 111 -1.48 -2.70 1.62
C VAL A 111 -1.53 -2.88 0.10
N VAL A 112 -0.39 -2.79 -0.60
CA VAL A 112 -0.33 -3.05 -2.05
C VAL A 112 -0.60 -4.52 -2.35
N GLU A 113 0.03 -5.46 -1.63
CA GLU A 113 -0.23 -6.89 -1.81
C GLU A 113 -1.69 -7.25 -1.50
N ALA A 114 -2.28 -6.66 -0.45
CA ALA A 114 -3.69 -6.86 -0.13
C ALA A 114 -4.62 -6.35 -1.25
N ALA A 115 -4.33 -5.17 -1.81
CA ALA A 115 -5.08 -4.59 -2.92
C ALA A 115 -5.00 -5.47 -4.19
N ASP A 116 -3.80 -5.92 -4.54
CA ASP A 116 -3.59 -6.79 -5.71
C ASP A 116 -4.32 -8.12 -5.55
N ARG A 117 -4.24 -8.73 -4.38
CA ARG A 117 -4.94 -9.99 -4.08
C ARG A 117 -6.45 -9.84 -4.13
N PHE A 118 -6.98 -8.72 -3.63
CA PHE A 118 -8.40 -8.41 -3.72
C PHE A 118 -8.85 -8.29 -5.18
N VAL A 119 -8.14 -7.50 -5.99
CA VAL A 119 -8.48 -7.32 -7.42
C VAL A 119 -8.38 -8.63 -8.20
N MET A 120 -7.39 -9.47 -7.90
CA MET A 120 -7.21 -10.78 -8.53
C MET A 120 -8.14 -11.86 -7.99
N GLN A 121 -8.95 -11.56 -6.96
CA GLN A 121 -9.77 -12.53 -6.24
C GLN A 121 -8.95 -13.76 -5.81
N ALA A 122 -7.77 -13.51 -5.25
CA ALA A 122 -6.78 -14.53 -4.96
C ALA A 122 -7.24 -15.51 -3.87
N SER A 123 -6.91 -16.80 -4.05
CA SER A 123 -7.17 -17.85 -3.08
C SER A 123 -5.83 -18.40 -2.53
N PRO A 124 -5.75 -18.72 -1.23
CA PRO A 124 -6.75 -18.48 -0.19
C PRO A 124 -6.95 -16.98 0.08
N PRO A 125 -8.00 -16.57 0.82
CA PRO A 125 -8.19 -15.20 1.27
C PRO A 125 -6.93 -14.65 1.96
N THR A 126 -6.66 -13.35 1.80
CA THR A 126 -5.45 -12.72 2.34
C THR A 126 -5.31 -12.89 3.85
N PHE A 127 -6.45 -12.87 4.57
CA PHE A 127 -6.48 -13.04 6.02
C PHE A 127 -6.06 -14.43 6.51
N GLU A 128 -6.11 -15.45 5.66
CA GLU A 128 -5.69 -16.84 5.97
C GLU A 128 -4.19 -17.06 5.79
N LEU A 129 -3.50 -16.13 5.12
CA LEU A 129 -2.06 -16.22 4.90
C LEU A 129 -1.28 -16.04 6.21
N LYS A 130 -0.15 -16.75 6.31
CA LYS A 130 0.79 -16.61 7.41
C LYS A 130 1.99 -15.78 6.96
N ASN A 131 2.64 -15.12 7.90
CA ASN A 131 3.89 -14.41 7.64
C ASN A 131 5.06 -15.41 7.52
N ASP A 132 5.06 -16.20 6.47
CA ASP A 132 6.15 -17.08 6.08
C ASP A 132 7.09 -16.39 5.06
N GLU A 133 8.17 -17.07 4.68
CA GLU A 133 9.17 -16.51 3.75
C GLU A 133 8.59 -16.16 2.39
N VAL A 134 7.63 -16.94 1.88
CA VAL A 134 7.02 -16.74 0.55
C VAL A 134 6.14 -15.49 0.56
N VAL A 135 5.29 -15.38 1.57
CA VAL A 135 4.40 -14.22 1.76
C VAL A 135 5.22 -12.96 2.06
N ALA A 136 6.23 -13.09 2.94
CA ALA A 136 7.11 -11.96 3.25
C ALA A 136 7.89 -11.47 2.01
N ALA A 137 8.39 -12.37 1.14
CA ALA A 137 9.04 -11.99 -0.10
C ALA A 137 8.08 -11.23 -1.05
N GLY A 138 6.83 -11.66 -1.16
CA GLY A 138 5.79 -10.93 -1.89
C GLY A 138 5.60 -9.52 -1.36
N ILE A 139 5.40 -9.39 -0.06
CA ILE A 139 5.23 -8.09 0.62
C ILE A 139 6.46 -7.19 0.41
N ILE A 140 7.67 -7.73 0.51
CA ILE A 140 8.91 -6.97 0.32
C ILE A 140 9.03 -6.46 -1.13
N ARG A 141 8.68 -7.25 -2.13
CA ARG A 141 8.64 -6.80 -3.53
C ARG A 141 7.61 -5.69 -3.74
N ARG A 142 6.41 -5.79 -3.14
CA ARG A 142 5.41 -4.72 -3.19
C ARG A 142 5.87 -3.47 -2.43
N PHE A 143 6.55 -3.63 -1.29
CA PHE A 143 7.17 -2.50 -0.60
C PHE A 143 8.19 -1.77 -1.47
N ALA A 144 8.94 -2.48 -2.31
CA ALA A 144 9.95 -1.89 -3.18
C ALA A 144 9.34 -0.99 -4.27
N THR A 145 8.09 -1.22 -4.70
CA THR A 145 7.44 -0.45 -5.79
C THR A 145 7.25 1.02 -5.46
N GLN A 146 7.17 1.41 -4.19
CA GLN A 146 7.08 2.82 -3.78
C GLN A 146 8.28 3.67 -4.23
N PHE A 147 9.41 3.03 -4.59
CA PHE A 147 10.61 3.69 -5.05
C PHE A 147 10.71 3.80 -6.57
N PHE A 148 9.70 3.37 -7.31
CA PHE A 148 9.63 3.60 -8.74
C PHE A 148 9.42 5.09 -9.02
N PRO A 149 10.12 5.66 -10.02
CA PRO A 149 9.99 7.07 -10.35
C PRO A 149 8.54 7.48 -10.62
N GLU A 150 7.75 6.64 -11.28
CA GLU A 150 6.36 6.87 -11.59
C GLU A 150 5.50 6.99 -10.32
N VAL A 151 5.72 6.12 -9.34
CA VAL A 151 5.01 6.13 -8.05
C VAL A 151 5.39 7.37 -7.25
N GLN A 152 6.67 7.73 -7.24
CA GLN A 152 7.15 8.93 -6.53
C GLN A 152 6.62 10.22 -7.16
N ASN A 153 6.64 10.32 -8.49
CA ASN A 153 6.08 11.46 -9.21
C ASN A 153 4.58 11.60 -8.95
N GLU A 154 3.83 10.51 -9.00
CA GLU A 154 2.40 10.51 -8.71
C GLU A 154 2.13 10.97 -7.27
N ARG A 155 2.87 10.44 -6.30
CA ARG A 155 2.82 10.89 -4.90
C ARG A 155 3.05 12.39 -4.77
N ASP A 156 4.07 12.93 -5.44
CA ASP A 156 4.44 14.34 -5.36
C ASP A 156 3.38 15.23 -6.02
N GLU A 157 2.69 14.76 -7.07
CA GLU A 157 1.55 15.47 -7.64
C GLU A 157 0.32 15.45 -6.71
N TRP A 158 0.05 14.33 -6.03
CA TRP A 158 -1.03 14.26 -5.06
C TRP A 158 -0.79 15.12 -3.83
N ALA A 159 0.46 15.26 -3.40
CA ALA A 159 0.85 16.11 -2.27
C ALA A 159 0.52 17.60 -2.48
N LYS A 160 0.32 18.04 -3.73
CA LYS A 160 -0.06 19.42 -4.08
C LYS A 160 -1.57 19.67 -4.04
N ARG A 161 -2.39 18.61 -3.95
CA ARG A 161 -3.84 18.70 -3.98
C ARG A 161 -4.42 19.03 -2.61
N SER A 162 -5.56 19.70 -2.60
CA SER A 162 -6.33 19.89 -1.38
C SER A 162 -6.92 18.56 -0.87
N LEU A 163 -7.23 18.49 0.42
CA LEU A 163 -7.88 17.32 1.02
C LEU A 163 -9.21 17.00 0.32
N ARG A 164 -9.98 18.02 -0.06
CA ARG A 164 -11.25 17.86 -0.78
C ARG A 164 -11.05 17.20 -2.15
N GLU A 165 -10.04 17.60 -2.91
CA GLU A 165 -9.71 16.97 -4.19
C GLU A 165 -9.27 15.52 -4.00
N ILE A 166 -8.48 15.22 -2.96
CA ILE A 166 -8.07 13.87 -2.62
C ILE A 166 -9.28 13.00 -2.29
N VAL A 167 -10.17 13.46 -1.42
CA VAL A 167 -11.37 12.72 -1.01
C VAL A 167 -12.30 12.46 -2.20
N ASN A 168 -12.52 13.48 -3.04
CA ASN A 168 -13.35 13.35 -4.23
C ASN A 168 -12.78 12.31 -5.21
N SER A 169 -11.48 12.36 -5.47
CA SER A 169 -10.83 11.40 -6.35
C SER A 169 -10.86 9.97 -5.79
N LEU A 170 -10.69 9.81 -4.47
CA LEU A 170 -10.89 8.53 -3.80
C LEU A 170 -12.32 8.02 -3.99
N GLY A 171 -13.31 8.87 -3.75
CA GLY A 171 -14.72 8.51 -3.93
C GLY A 171 -15.03 8.07 -5.35
N GLU A 172 -14.55 8.80 -6.37
CA GLU A 172 -14.75 8.41 -7.77
C GLU A 172 -14.09 7.08 -8.11
N ALA A 173 -12.87 6.85 -7.61
CA ALA A 173 -12.18 5.57 -7.83
C ALA A 173 -12.92 4.39 -7.18
N LEU A 174 -13.36 4.56 -5.93
CA LEU A 174 -14.07 3.50 -5.19
C LEU A 174 -15.44 3.15 -5.79
N LYS A 175 -16.10 4.08 -6.49
CA LYS A 175 -17.36 3.79 -7.23
C LYS A 175 -17.19 2.71 -8.29
N SER A 176 -16.01 2.57 -8.85
CA SER A 176 -15.73 1.52 -9.84
C SER A 176 -15.55 0.13 -9.24
N GLY A 177 -15.55 0.00 -7.92
CA GLY A 177 -15.23 -1.24 -7.20
C GLY A 177 -13.73 -1.53 -7.09
N ALA A 178 -12.88 -0.66 -7.62
CA ALA A 178 -11.44 -0.81 -7.59
C ALA A 178 -10.81 -0.16 -6.34
N THR A 179 -9.60 -0.59 -6.00
CA THR A 179 -8.75 -0.01 -4.95
C THR A 179 -7.44 0.48 -5.55
N PRO A 180 -7.48 1.48 -6.48
CA PRO A 180 -6.31 1.86 -7.27
C PRO A 180 -5.31 2.70 -6.48
N TYR A 181 -5.65 3.14 -5.25
CA TYR A 181 -4.85 4.07 -4.48
C TYR A 181 -4.48 3.51 -3.11
N VAL A 182 -3.22 3.73 -2.74
CA VAL A 182 -2.73 3.63 -1.36
C VAL A 182 -2.70 5.03 -0.77
N LEU A 183 -3.22 5.18 0.45
CA LEU A 183 -3.22 6.45 1.16
C LEU A 183 -2.01 6.52 2.10
N GLY A 184 -1.06 7.40 1.79
CA GLY A 184 0.07 7.72 2.67
C GLY A 184 -0.34 8.77 3.72
N VAL A 185 -0.16 8.45 4.98
CA VAL A 185 -0.37 9.35 6.12
C VAL A 185 0.97 9.72 6.72
N TYR A 186 1.30 11.00 6.77
CA TYR A 186 2.62 11.48 7.21
C TYR A 186 2.52 12.37 8.45
N SER A 187 3.49 12.20 9.33
CA SER A 187 3.67 13.03 10.53
C SER A 187 5.16 13.29 10.74
N PRO A 188 5.55 14.21 11.66
CA PRO A 188 6.95 14.39 12.02
C PRO A 188 7.65 13.11 12.53
N ARG A 189 6.88 12.10 12.92
CA ARG A 189 7.38 10.81 13.43
C ARG A 189 7.57 9.75 12.33
N GLY A 190 7.15 10.02 11.09
CA GLY A 190 7.26 9.10 9.96
C GLY A 190 5.97 9.00 9.15
N GLY A 191 6.03 8.18 8.10
CA GLY A 191 4.90 7.86 7.23
C GLY A 191 4.30 6.50 7.53
N HIS A 192 3.03 6.34 7.17
CA HIS A 192 2.31 5.06 7.24
C HIS A 192 1.38 4.94 6.03
N ALA A 193 1.33 3.76 5.43
CA ALA A 193 0.48 3.46 4.30
C ALA A 193 -0.74 2.66 4.76
N VAL A 194 -1.92 3.07 4.28
CA VAL A 194 -3.21 2.40 4.53
C VAL A 194 -3.99 2.25 3.22
N LEU A 195 -4.87 1.26 3.14
CA LEU A 195 -5.65 0.98 1.94
C LEU A 195 -7.09 1.47 2.12
N PRO A 196 -7.52 2.53 1.40
CA PRO A 196 -8.89 3.01 1.45
C PRO A 196 -9.87 2.01 0.83
N TYR A 197 -11.03 1.83 1.46
CA TYR A 197 -12.09 0.99 0.90
C TYR A 197 -13.49 1.65 0.93
N ALA A 198 -13.66 2.73 1.69
CA ALA A 198 -14.90 3.51 1.66
C ALA A 198 -14.65 4.98 2.02
N VAL A 199 -15.49 5.85 1.47
CA VAL A 199 -15.58 7.28 1.81
C VAL A 199 -17.00 7.58 2.27
N GLU A 200 -17.13 8.24 3.40
CA GLU A 200 -18.37 8.71 4.01
C GLU A 200 -18.22 10.20 4.33
N PHE A 201 -19.29 10.96 4.29
CA PHE A 201 -19.26 12.37 4.68
C PHE A 201 -20.05 12.59 5.96
N GLU A 202 -19.36 13.06 6.98
CA GLU A 202 -19.94 13.45 8.27
C GLU A 202 -20.61 14.84 8.16
N SER A 203 -20.03 15.74 7.34
CA SER A 203 -20.57 17.02 6.95
C SER A 203 -20.01 17.43 5.59
N GLU A 204 -20.39 18.63 5.10
CA GLU A 204 -19.83 19.17 3.85
C GLU A 204 -18.30 19.27 3.88
N ASP A 205 -17.71 19.59 5.05
CA ASP A 205 -16.28 19.80 5.21
C ASP A 205 -15.54 18.62 5.86
N VAL A 206 -16.25 17.57 6.28
CA VAL A 206 -15.66 16.46 7.02
C VAL A 206 -15.94 15.13 6.34
N ALA A 207 -14.88 14.47 5.91
CA ALA A 207 -14.93 13.12 5.35
C ALA A 207 -14.30 12.08 6.29
N ILE A 208 -14.87 10.90 6.29
CA ILE A 208 -14.36 9.70 6.94
C ILE A 208 -13.93 8.72 5.86
N VAL A 209 -12.66 8.44 5.76
CA VAL A 209 -12.10 7.44 4.84
C VAL A 209 -11.86 6.15 5.63
N ARG A 210 -12.65 5.10 5.35
CA ARG A 210 -12.46 3.78 5.93
C ARG A 210 -11.25 3.11 5.29
N VAL A 211 -10.39 2.50 6.11
CA VAL A 211 -9.13 1.94 5.64
C VAL A 211 -8.83 0.57 6.24
N TYR A 212 -8.21 -0.29 5.44
CA TYR A 212 -7.40 -1.38 5.98
C TYR A 212 -6.06 -0.79 6.44
N ASP A 213 -5.74 -1.00 7.69
CA ASP A 213 -4.51 -0.56 8.35
C ASP A 213 -3.76 -1.77 8.86
N SER A 214 -2.60 -2.05 8.28
CA SER A 214 -1.78 -3.21 8.61
C SER A 214 -1.22 -3.20 10.04
N ASN A 215 -1.24 -2.07 10.73
CA ASN A 215 -0.91 -2.02 12.16
C ASN A 215 -2.03 -2.57 13.05
N TRP A 216 -3.24 -2.74 12.51
CA TRP A 216 -4.43 -3.19 13.24
C TRP A 216 -5.18 -4.28 12.46
N PRO A 217 -4.60 -5.50 12.35
CA PRO A 217 -5.19 -6.61 11.58
C PRO A 217 -6.66 -6.88 11.94
N GLY A 218 -7.50 -7.03 10.92
CA GLY A 218 -8.91 -7.34 11.08
C GLY A 218 -9.76 -6.27 11.75
N LYS A 219 -9.22 -5.06 12.02
CA LYS A 219 -9.96 -3.97 12.66
C LYS A 219 -10.43 -2.95 11.63
N ASN A 220 -11.67 -2.48 11.77
CA ASN A 220 -12.15 -1.33 11.04
C ASN A 220 -11.44 -0.07 11.56
N ARG A 221 -10.71 0.58 10.68
CA ARG A 221 -10.00 1.82 10.97
C ARG A 221 -10.48 2.91 10.02
N PHE A 222 -10.21 4.16 10.36
CA PHE A 222 -10.56 5.28 9.51
C PHE A 222 -9.57 6.44 9.67
N VAL A 223 -9.51 7.27 8.63
CA VAL A 223 -8.85 8.57 8.64
C VAL A 223 -9.96 9.63 8.54
N ARG A 224 -9.98 10.57 9.48
CA ARG A 224 -10.91 11.71 9.46
C ARG A 224 -10.20 12.88 8.83
N MET A 225 -10.82 13.46 7.79
CA MET A 225 -10.29 14.59 7.00
C MET A 225 -11.22 15.79 7.15
N ASN A 226 -10.68 16.93 7.54
CA ASN A 226 -11.41 18.19 7.78
C ASN A 226 -10.58 19.42 7.38
#